data_639c614d4de515c919a7e228d1cf9c6a
#
_entry.id   639c614d4de515c919a7e228d1cf9c6a
#
_cell.length_a   1.000
_cell.length_b   1.000
_cell.length_c   1.000
_cell.angle_alpha   90.00
_cell.angle_beta   90.00
_cell.angle_gamma   90.00
#
_symmetry.space_group_name_H-M   'P 1'
#
loop_
_entity.id
_entity.type
_entity.pdbx_description
1 polymer ?
#
loop_
_entity_poly.entity_id
_entity_poly.type
_entity_poly.pdbx_seq_one_letter_code
_entity_poly.pdbx_strand_id
1 'polypeptide(L)'
;MKRLYFLLLILFVSPNVLADDYKLEPVHTQILFFGDHLGFSKSQGEFLQFDGTFSFDPENPKASIVQVTIQTSSIDMDNQKWNDHMMNEDFFDVEKFPTMTFKSTHVENISENNMDIVGDLTMLDVTHHVTLKVTHNKSGVHPFSGKYIAGFSATTTIKRSMFGMTYGLPALGDDIEVRLEVEGIKTN
;
A
#
# COMPACT_ATOMS: atom_id res chain seq x y z
N MET A 1 -48.67 50.20 6.32
CA MET A 1 -47.81 49.70 5.28
C MET A 1 -46.94 48.58 5.87
N LYS A 2 -47.22 47.29 5.64
CA LYS A 2 -46.45 46.14 6.16
C LYS A 2 -45.32 45.85 5.18
N ARG A 3 -44.05 46.01 5.60
CA ARG A 3 -42.86 45.63 4.81
C ARG A 3 -42.65 44.12 4.93
N LEU A 4 -42.79 43.41 3.82
CA LEU A 4 -42.51 41.99 3.69
C LEU A 4 -41.02 41.83 3.42
N TYR A 5 -40.26 41.30 4.38
CA TYR A 5 -38.84 40.96 4.17
C TYR A 5 -38.79 39.56 3.54
N PHE A 6 -38.29 39.49 2.32
CA PHE A 6 -38.04 38.24 1.60
C PHE A 6 -36.64 37.73 2.05
N LEU A 7 -36.65 36.68 2.86
CA LEU A 7 -35.38 36.03 3.27
C LEU A 7 -34.91 35.14 2.12
N LEU A 8 -33.86 35.58 1.40
CA LEU A 8 -33.28 34.79 0.33
C LEU A 8 -32.41 33.70 0.95
N LEU A 9 -32.87 32.45 0.97
CA LEU A 9 -32.14 31.27 1.41
C LEU A 9 -31.14 30.89 0.30
N ILE A 10 -29.88 31.26 0.43
CA ILE A 10 -28.79 30.82 -0.47
C ILE A 10 -28.42 29.40 -0.09
N LEU A 11 -28.86 28.42 -0.87
CA LEU A 11 -28.36 27.05 -0.80
C LEU A 11 -26.92 26.99 -1.34
N PHE A 12 -25.96 26.88 -0.44
CA PHE A 12 -24.60 26.51 -0.83
C PHE A 12 -24.59 25.03 -1.23
N VAL A 13 -24.61 24.76 -2.53
CA VAL A 13 -24.26 23.46 -3.07
C VAL A 13 -22.74 23.38 -3.06
N SER A 14 -22.19 22.69 -2.06
CA SER A 14 -20.75 22.34 -2.07
C SER A 14 -20.50 21.41 -3.27
N PRO A 15 -19.56 21.73 -4.16
CA PRO A 15 -19.18 20.78 -5.20
C PRO A 15 -18.64 19.52 -4.51
N ASN A 16 -19.14 18.35 -4.88
CA ASN A 16 -18.49 17.09 -4.55
C ASN A 16 -17.17 17.08 -5.29
N VAL A 17 -16.08 17.39 -4.60
CA VAL A 17 -14.74 17.15 -5.10
C VAL A 17 -14.57 15.63 -5.06
N LEU A 18 -14.49 15.02 -6.24
CA LEU A 18 -14.12 13.60 -6.36
C LEU A 18 -12.63 13.48 -6.04
N ALA A 19 -12.26 12.41 -5.33
CA ALA A 19 -10.86 12.09 -5.12
C ALA A 19 -10.16 11.92 -6.47
N ASP A 20 -8.93 12.39 -6.55
CA ASP A 20 -8.09 12.17 -7.74
C ASP A 20 -7.65 10.71 -7.82
N ASP A 21 -7.65 10.15 -9.02
CA ASP A 21 -7.18 8.79 -9.29
C ASP A 21 -5.72 8.80 -9.72
N TYR A 22 -4.97 7.84 -9.22
CA TYR A 22 -3.54 7.68 -9.46
C TYR A 22 -3.23 6.24 -9.87
N LYS A 23 -2.27 6.10 -10.77
CA LYS A 23 -1.61 4.84 -11.08
C LYS A 23 -0.23 4.80 -10.42
N LEU A 24 0.14 3.67 -9.83
CA LEU A 24 1.48 3.50 -9.26
C LEU A 24 2.56 3.77 -10.32
N GLU A 25 3.59 4.51 -9.92
CA GLU A 25 4.79 4.78 -10.71
C GLU A 25 5.88 3.79 -10.29
N PRO A 26 6.27 2.82 -11.14
CA PRO A 26 7.08 1.69 -10.70
C PRO A 26 8.56 1.99 -10.48
N VAL A 27 9.07 3.13 -11.01
CA VAL A 27 10.51 3.45 -10.89
C VAL A 27 10.86 3.96 -9.50
N HIS A 28 9.95 4.70 -8.86
CA HIS A 28 10.15 5.28 -7.53
C HIS A 28 9.26 4.64 -6.45
N THR A 29 8.48 3.62 -6.80
CA THR A 29 7.73 2.83 -5.82
C THR A 29 8.54 1.61 -5.42
N GLN A 30 8.66 1.36 -4.10
CA GLN A 30 9.38 0.24 -3.53
C GLN A 30 8.50 -0.54 -2.57
N ILE A 31 8.52 -1.86 -2.67
CA ILE A 31 7.83 -2.79 -1.77
C ILE A 31 8.90 -3.64 -1.08
N LEU A 32 9.36 -3.16 0.07
CA LEU A 32 10.45 -3.76 0.85
C LEU A 32 9.88 -4.58 2.02
N PHE A 33 10.57 -5.67 2.35
CA PHE A 33 10.28 -6.43 3.56
C PHE A 33 11.56 -6.84 4.30
N PHE A 34 11.43 -7.07 5.61
CA PHE A 34 12.54 -7.42 6.48
C PHE A 34 12.11 -8.56 7.41
N GLY A 35 12.88 -9.64 7.42
CA GLY A 35 12.66 -10.80 8.28
C GLY A 35 13.87 -11.08 9.18
N ASP A 36 13.64 -11.55 10.41
CA ASP A 36 14.73 -11.99 11.28
C ASP A 36 15.37 -13.27 10.74
N HIS A 37 16.71 -13.26 10.66
CA HIS A 37 17.51 -14.40 10.25
C HIS A 37 18.30 -14.96 11.44
N LEU A 38 17.70 -15.92 12.14
CA LEU A 38 18.30 -16.69 13.23
C LEU A 38 18.79 -15.81 14.40
N GLY A 39 18.26 -14.60 14.55
CA GLY A 39 18.71 -13.62 15.53
C GLY A 39 20.04 -12.93 15.22
N PHE A 40 20.70 -13.29 14.11
CA PHE A 40 21.98 -12.65 13.73
C PHE A 40 21.79 -11.34 12.98
N SER A 41 20.77 -11.24 12.15
CA SER A 41 20.52 -10.06 11.31
C SER A 41 19.06 -10.02 10.86
N LYS A 42 18.66 -8.89 10.26
CA LYS A 42 17.44 -8.80 9.46
C LYS A 42 17.81 -8.91 7.98
N SER A 43 17.25 -9.91 7.31
CA SER A 43 17.34 -10.04 5.87
C SER A 43 16.35 -9.10 5.23
N GLN A 44 16.78 -8.35 4.21
CA GLN A 44 15.93 -7.52 3.36
C GLN A 44 15.62 -8.26 2.08
N GLY A 45 14.39 -8.10 1.60
CA GLY A 45 13.99 -8.44 0.23
C GLY A 45 13.02 -7.40 -0.31
N GLU A 46 12.76 -7.46 -1.61
CA GLU A 46 11.81 -6.59 -2.29
C GLU A 46 11.05 -7.32 -3.39
N PHE A 47 9.96 -6.70 -3.86
CA PHE A 47 9.24 -7.15 -5.05
C PHE A 47 9.38 -6.12 -6.15
N LEU A 48 9.90 -6.56 -7.31
CA LEU A 48 10.25 -5.68 -8.43
C LEU A 48 9.10 -5.47 -9.42
N GLN A 49 8.06 -6.32 -9.40
CA GLN A 49 6.94 -6.25 -10.35
C GLN A 49 5.61 -6.18 -9.60
N PHE A 50 4.94 -5.08 -9.76
CA PHE A 50 3.62 -4.80 -9.20
C PHE A 50 2.86 -3.85 -10.12
N ASP A 51 1.54 -3.83 -9.99
CA ASP A 51 0.66 -2.83 -10.59
C ASP A 51 -0.43 -2.47 -9.59
N GLY A 52 -0.93 -1.26 -9.69
CA GLY A 52 -1.96 -0.80 -8.78
C GLY A 52 -2.43 0.61 -9.04
N THR A 53 -3.52 0.92 -8.37
CA THR A 53 -4.15 2.25 -8.38
C THR A 53 -4.53 2.67 -6.99
N PHE A 54 -4.60 3.95 -6.77
CA PHE A 54 -5.23 4.51 -5.59
C PHE A 54 -5.99 5.79 -5.94
N SER A 55 -7.02 6.11 -5.14
CA SER A 55 -7.64 7.42 -5.14
C SER A 55 -7.31 8.15 -3.85
N PHE A 56 -7.02 9.46 -3.95
CA PHE A 56 -6.67 10.28 -2.81
C PHE A 56 -7.17 11.71 -2.98
N ASP A 57 -7.76 12.23 -1.90
CA ASP A 57 -8.11 13.64 -1.76
C ASP A 57 -7.57 14.12 -0.39
N PRO A 58 -6.62 15.06 -0.35
CA PRO A 58 -6.08 15.56 0.91
C PRO A 58 -7.12 16.25 1.80
N GLU A 59 -8.21 16.77 1.22
CA GLU A 59 -9.31 17.37 1.98
C GLU A 59 -10.29 16.32 2.52
N ASN A 60 -10.27 15.09 1.96
CA ASN A 60 -11.09 13.98 2.40
C ASN A 60 -10.33 12.65 2.36
N PRO A 61 -9.26 12.47 3.14
CA PRO A 61 -8.43 11.25 3.13
C PRO A 61 -9.23 9.97 3.46
N LYS A 62 -10.35 10.11 4.15
CA LYS A 62 -11.22 8.98 4.52
C LYS A 62 -11.82 8.26 3.31
N ALA A 63 -11.95 8.95 2.18
CA ALA A 63 -12.47 8.39 0.94
C ALA A 63 -11.41 7.66 0.09
N SER A 64 -10.16 7.59 0.56
CA SER A 64 -9.07 6.94 -0.19
C SER A 64 -9.33 5.45 -0.39
N ILE A 65 -8.99 4.97 -1.58
CA ILE A 65 -9.06 3.56 -1.98
C ILE A 65 -7.72 3.16 -2.54
N VAL A 66 -7.25 1.95 -2.20
CA VAL A 66 -5.98 1.39 -2.70
C VAL A 66 -6.21 -0.03 -3.18
N GLN A 67 -5.69 -0.35 -4.37
CA GLN A 67 -5.66 -1.71 -4.91
C GLN A 67 -4.30 -1.96 -5.54
N VAL A 68 -3.62 -3.02 -5.10
CA VAL A 68 -2.29 -3.42 -5.60
C VAL A 68 -2.26 -4.90 -5.86
N THR A 69 -1.65 -5.29 -6.97
CA THR A 69 -1.29 -6.67 -7.30
C THR A 69 0.22 -6.75 -7.46
N ILE A 70 0.83 -7.73 -6.81
CA ILE A 70 2.28 -7.95 -6.78
C ILE A 70 2.56 -9.33 -7.37
N GLN A 71 3.51 -9.42 -8.31
CA GLN A 71 3.98 -10.69 -8.86
C GLN A 71 4.93 -11.34 -7.87
N THR A 72 4.57 -12.50 -7.32
CA THR A 72 5.38 -13.20 -6.30
C THR A 72 6.72 -13.66 -6.85
N SER A 73 6.79 -14.00 -8.14
CA SER A 73 8.04 -14.37 -8.83
C SER A 73 9.02 -13.22 -9.03
N SER A 74 8.62 -11.98 -8.73
CA SER A 74 9.50 -10.81 -8.82
C SER A 74 10.28 -10.53 -7.53
N ILE A 75 10.26 -11.46 -6.59
CA ILE A 75 11.01 -11.34 -5.34
C ILE A 75 12.50 -11.26 -5.62
N ASP A 76 13.16 -10.31 -4.95
CA ASP A 76 14.62 -10.15 -4.98
C ASP A 76 15.17 -10.02 -3.57
N MET A 77 16.17 -10.88 -3.26
CA MET A 77 16.91 -10.95 -2.01
C MET A 77 18.37 -10.58 -2.22
N ASP A 78 18.72 -9.92 -3.34
CA ASP A 78 20.09 -9.64 -3.78
C ASP A 78 20.97 -10.90 -3.91
N ASN A 79 20.36 -12.09 -3.99
CA ASN A 79 21.07 -13.36 -4.10
C ASN A 79 20.22 -14.42 -4.80
N GLN A 80 20.72 -14.95 -5.93
CA GLN A 80 19.96 -15.89 -6.76
C GLN A 80 19.49 -17.15 -6.01
N LYS A 81 20.33 -17.72 -5.12
CA LYS A 81 19.92 -18.91 -4.36
C LYS A 81 18.82 -18.61 -3.36
N TRP A 82 18.81 -17.39 -2.82
CA TRP A 82 17.72 -16.96 -1.95
C TRP A 82 16.46 -16.69 -2.76
N ASN A 83 16.58 -16.04 -3.92
CA ASN A 83 15.44 -15.84 -4.82
C ASN A 83 14.78 -17.18 -5.16
N ASP A 84 15.58 -18.17 -5.61
CA ASP A 84 15.09 -19.51 -5.94
C ASP A 84 14.41 -20.19 -4.73
N HIS A 85 14.97 -20.04 -3.53
CA HIS A 85 14.37 -20.61 -2.32
C HIS A 85 13.09 -19.89 -1.92
N MET A 86 13.07 -18.56 -1.97
CA MET A 86 11.85 -17.79 -1.66
C MET A 86 10.71 -18.06 -2.64
N MET A 87 11.02 -18.43 -3.88
CA MET A 87 10.01 -18.76 -4.89
C MET A 87 9.41 -20.15 -4.76
N ASN A 88 10.03 -21.08 -4.02
CA ASN A 88 9.58 -22.46 -3.90
C ASN A 88 8.44 -22.64 -2.87
N GLU A 89 8.01 -23.90 -2.66
CA GLU A 89 6.90 -24.29 -1.78
C GLU A 89 7.12 -24.01 -0.29
N ASP A 90 8.37 -23.81 0.15
CA ASP A 90 8.69 -23.44 1.53
C ASP A 90 8.22 -22.01 1.86
N PHE A 91 8.10 -21.13 0.84
CA PHE A 91 7.78 -19.72 1.02
C PHE A 91 6.61 -19.27 0.13
N PHE A 92 6.87 -18.70 -1.05
CA PHE A 92 5.80 -18.08 -1.86
C PHE A 92 5.13 -19.04 -2.84
N ASP A 93 5.71 -20.22 -3.13
CA ASP A 93 5.16 -21.23 -4.06
C ASP A 93 4.60 -20.55 -5.34
N VAL A 94 5.48 -19.81 -6.03
CA VAL A 94 5.09 -18.88 -7.09
C VAL A 94 4.43 -19.52 -8.29
N GLU A 95 4.65 -20.82 -8.51
CA GLU A 95 3.99 -21.58 -9.56
C GLU A 95 2.49 -21.77 -9.25
N LYS A 96 2.17 -21.94 -7.97
CA LYS A 96 0.79 -22.15 -7.53
C LYS A 96 0.11 -20.82 -7.16
N PHE A 97 0.87 -19.87 -6.59
CA PHE A 97 0.39 -18.58 -6.12
C PHE A 97 1.17 -17.44 -6.79
N PRO A 98 0.94 -17.18 -8.09
CA PRO A 98 1.74 -16.24 -8.88
C PRO A 98 1.60 -14.78 -8.44
N THR A 99 0.55 -14.46 -7.67
CA THR A 99 0.28 -13.09 -7.22
C THR A 99 -0.11 -13.03 -5.75
N MET A 100 0.21 -11.91 -5.11
CA MET A 100 -0.44 -11.46 -3.89
C MET A 100 -1.12 -10.11 -4.13
N THR A 101 -2.18 -9.81 -3.36
CA THR A 101 -2.98 -8.61 -3.56
C THR A 101 -3.26 -7.91 -2.25
N PHE A 102 -3.32 -6.56 -2.32
CA PHE A 102 -3.85 -5.75 -1.23
C PHE A 102 -5.01 -4.91 -1.75
N LYS A 103 -6.12 -4.88 -0.99
CA LYS A 103 -7.28 -4.05 -1.26
C LYS A 103 -7.75 -3.37 0.01
N SER A 104 -7.73 -2.04 0.03
CA SER A 104 -8.22 -1.28 1.18
C SER A 104 -9.71 -1.49 1.39
N THR A 105 -10.12 -1.51 2.66
CA THR A 105 -11.54 -1.57 3.09
C THR A 105 -11.99 -0.25 3.66
N HIS A 106 -11.13 0.45 4.42
CA HIS A 106 -11.43 1.76 4.98
C HIS A 106 -10.15 2.47 5.46
N VAL A 107 -10.31 3.76 5.75
CA VAL A 107 -9.26 4.60 6.33
C VAL A 107 -9.71 5.09 7.70
N GLU A 108 -8.81 5.03 8.68
CA GLU A 108 -9.05 5.46 10.06
C GLU A 108 -7.84 6.22 10.64
N ASN A 109 -7.94 6.68 11.89
CA ASN A 109 -6.86 7.36 12.63
C ASN A 109 -6.19 8.51 11.86
N ILE A 110 -7.01 9.31 11.15
CA ILE A 110 -6.53 10.41 10.29
C ILE A 110 -6.06 11.56 11.17
N SER A 111 -4.85 12.03 10.89
CA SER A 111 -4.26 13.25 11.44
C SER A 111 -3.51 13.97 10.33
N GLU A 112 -3.10 15.19 10.49
CA GLU A 112 -2.50 16.11 9.49
C GLU A 112 -1.99 15.42 8.19
N ASN A 113 -0.90 14.62 8.31
CA ASN A 113 -0.31 13.90 7.16
C ASN A 113 -0.31 12.37 7.36
N ASN A 114 -0.92 11.86 8.43
CA ASN A 114 -0.89 10.43 8.73
C ASN A 114 -2.30 9.84 8.72
N MET A 115 -2.37 8.59 8.32
CA MET A 115 -3.61 7.81 8.34
C MET A 115 -3.30 6.32 8.45
N ASP A 116 -4.27 5.56 8.92
CA ASP A 116 -4.23 4.11 8.89
C ASP A 116 -5.12 3.62 7.75
N ILE A 117 -4.53 2.90 6.79
CA ILE A 117 -5.29 2.23 5.72
C ILE A 117 -5.45 0.77 6.11
N VAL A 118 -6.67 0.39 6.42
CA VAL A 118 -7.03 -1.01 6.69
C VAL A 118 -7.47 -1.67 5.40
N GLY A 119 -6.98 -2.88 5.15
CA GLY A 119 -7.29 -3.61 3.93
C GLY A 119 -7.06 -5.11 4.05
N ASP A 120 -7.50 -5.82 3.03
CA ASP A 120 -7.34 -7.25 2.87
C ASP A 120 -6.07 -7.53 2.10
N LEU A 121 -5.09 -8.18 2.75
CA LEU A 121 -3.92 -8.77 2.12
C LEU A 121 -4.21 -10.25 1.85
N THR A 122 -4.13 -10.64 0.58
CA THR A 122 -4.20 -12.04 0.17
C THR A 122 -2.83 -12.51 -0.30
N MET A 123 -2.32 -13.56 0.33
CA MET A 123 -1.06 -14.22 0.03
C MET A 123 -1.23 -15.72 0.23
N LEU A 124 -0.72 -16.58 -0.67
CA LEU A 124 -0.90 -18.04 -0.64
C LEU A 124 -2.38 -18.46 -0.54
N ASP A 125 -3.28 -17.76 -1.24
CA ASP A 125 -4.75 -17.91 -1.17
C ASP A 125 -5.37 -17.68 0.22
N VAL A 126 -4.61 -17.17 1.18
CA VAL A 126 -5.10 -16.81 2.52
C VAL A 126 -5.23 -15.31 2.63
N THR A 127 -6.38 -14.84 3.13
CA THR A 127 -6.67 -13.41 3.29
C THR A 127 -6.74 -13.03 4.76
N HIS A 128 -6.00 -11.98 5.12
CA HIS A 128 -6.06 -11.36 6.44
C HIS A 128 -6.17 -9.84 6.34
N HIS A 129 -6.85 -9.25 7.33
CA HIS A 129 -6.84 -7.80 7.51
C HIS A 129 -5.45 -7.33 7.96
N VAL A 130 -4.94 -6.32 7.26
CA VAL A 130 -3.68 -5.66 7.56
C VAL A 130 -3.90 -4.16 7.65
N THR A 131 -3.24 -3.51 8.60
CA THR A 131 -3.26 -2.05 8.75
C THR A 131 -1.92 -1.48 8.30
N LEU A 132 -1.94 -0.64 7.28
CA LEU A 132 -0.81 0.16 6.84
C LEU A 132 -0.80 1.48 7.61
N LYS A 133 0.31 1.80 8.29
CA LYS A 133 0.57 3.12 8.87
C LYS A 133 1.13 4.00 7.77
N VAL A 134 0.34 4.96 7.29
CA VAL A 134 0.64 5.73 6.08
C VAL A 134 0.92 7.18 6.42
N THR A 135 1.97 7.73 5.84
CA THR A 135 2.28 9.17 5.84
C THR A 135 2.15 9.69 4.41
N HIS A 136 1.34 10.72 4.20
CA HIS A 136 1.32 11.49 2.96
C HIS A 136 2.52 12.44 2.96
N ASN A 137 3.47 12.21 2.06
CA ASN A 137 4.70 12.99 1.99
C ASN A 137 4.48 14.30 1.24
N LYS A 138 3.87 14.22 0.04
CA LYS A 138 3.66 15.37 -0.83
C LYS A 138 2.74 15.03 -1.99
N SER A 139 1.94 16.01 -2.43
CA SER A 139 1.30 16.00 -3.76
C SER A 139 1.67 17.27 -4.51
N GLY A 140 1.88 17.15 -5.83
CA GLY A 140 2.21 18.31 -6.65
C GLY A 140 2.76 17.98 -8.04
N VAL A 141 3.03 19.02 -8.81
CA VAL A 141 3.63 18.90 -10.14
C VAL A 141 5.10 18.52 -10.01
N HIS A 142 5.49 17.41 -10.63
CA HIS A 142 6.87 16.95 -10.66
C HIS A 142 7.73 17.88 -11.54
N PRO A 143 8.85 18.44 -11.02
CA PRO A 143 9.58 19.53 -11.66
C PRO A 143 10.21 19.17 -13.01
N PHE A 144 10.50 17.89 -13.24
CA PHE A 144 11.16 17.44 -14.49
C PHE A 144 10.17 16.85 -15.49
N SER A 145 9.14 16.14 -15.05
CA SER A 145 8.20 15.46 -15.95
C SER A 145 6.93 16.28 -16.23
N GLY A 146 6.63 17.29 -15.41
CA GLY A 146 5.38 18.05 -15.47
C GLY A 146 4.12 17.28 -15.06
N LYS A 147 4.23 15.99 -14.67
CA LYS A 147 3.11 15.18 -14.20
C LYS A 147 2.76 15.54 -12.76
N TYR A 148 1.47 15.45 -12.41
CA TYR A 148 1.05 15.59 -11.03
C TYR A 148 1.25 14.26 -10.30
N ILE A 149 1.96 14.28 -9.18
CA ILE A 149 2.34 13.08 -8.41
C ILE A 149 1.88 13.24 -6.97
N ALA A 150 1.42 12.14 -6.38
CA ALA A 150 1.23 12.02 -4.94
C ALA A 150 2.17 10.94 -4.40
N GLY A 151 2.90 11.27 -3.32
CA GLY A 151 3.91 10.43 -2.70
C GLY A 151 3.56 10.08 -1.25
N PHE A 152 3.80 8.82 -0.89
CA PHE A 152 3.50 8.27 0.43
C PHE A 152 4.61 7.35 0.92
N SER A 153 4.77 7.30 2.25
CA SER A 153 5.53 6.24 2.92
C SER A 153 4.58 5.44 3.79
N ALA A 154 4.72 4.12 3.83
CA ALA A 154 3.89 3.30 4.69
C ALA A 154 4.69 2.15 5.34
N THR A 155 4.23 1.71 6.50
CA THR A 155 4.81 0.57 7.21
C THR A 155 3.73 -0.33 7.79
N THR A 156 4.05 -1.62 7.92
CA THR A 156 3.27 -2.57 8.70
C THR A 156 4.15 -3.71 9.17
N THR A 157 3.65 -4.52 10.09
CA THR A 157 4.24 -5.81 10.45
C THR A 157 3.18 -6.89 10.31
N ILE A 158 3.51 -7.96 9.61
CA ILE A 158 2.65 -9.11 9.42
C ILE A 158 3.30 -10.37 10.00
N LYS A 159 2.50 -11.33 10.44
CA LYS A 159 2.97 -12.69 10.78
C LYS A 159 2.84 -13.57 9.54
N ARG A 160 3.97 -14.03 9.00
CA ARG A 160 3.96 -14.87 7.81
C ARG A 160 3.27 -16.22 8.03
N SER A 161 3.29 -16.73 9.28
CA SER A 161 2.58 -17.96 9.65
C SER A 161 1.06 -17.87 9.50
N MET A 162 0.47 -16.68 9.63
CA MET A 162 -0.97 -16.47 9.41
C MET A 162 -1.38 -16.77 7.97
N PHE A 163 -0.46 -16.65 7.02
CA PHE A 163 -0.68 -16.97 5.62
C PHE A 163 -0.22 -18.38 5.23
N GLY A 164 0.14 -19.21 6.24
CA GLY A 164 0.59 -20.59 5.99
C GLY A 164 2.10 -20.73 5.74
N MET A 165 2.85 -19.62 5.68
CA MET A 165 4.30 -19.64 5.46
C MET A 165 5.03 -19.96 6.79
N THR A 166 5.29 -21.23 7.05
CA THR A 166 5.80 -21.70 8.35
C THR A 166 7.22 -22.28 8.31
N TYR A 167 7.84 -22.38 7.14
CA TYR A 167 9.18 -22.93 7.00
C TYR A 167 10.18 -22.22 7.93
N GLY A 168 11.00 -23.02 8.60
CA GLY A 168 12.07 -22.54 9.49
C GLY A 168 11.64 -21.90 10.81
N LEU A 169 10.34 -21.86 11.15
CA LEU A 169 9.88 -21.38 12.46
C LEU A 169 10.31 -22.33 13.58
N PRO A 170 10.66 -21.79 14.77
CA PRO A 170 10.73 -20.36 15.12
C PRO A 170 12.10 -19.73 14.85
N ALA A 171 13.04 -20.47 14.26
CA ALA A 171 14.42 -20.01 14.07
C ALA A 171 14.51 -18.86 13.03
N LEU A 172 13.72 -18.92 11.98
CA LEU A 172 13.47 -17.76 11.09
C LEU A 172 12.26 -17.00 11.62
N GLY A 173 12.35 -15.69 11.74
CA GLY A 173 11.32 -14.85 12.35
C GLY A 173 9.93 -15.01 11.72
N ASP A 174 8.90 -14.93 12.54
CA ASP A 174 7.50 -14.94 12.09
C ASP A 174 7.03 -13.54 11.70
N ASP A 175 7.48 -12.52 12.44
CA ASP A 175 7.15 -11.13 12.18
C ASP A 175 7.98 -10.62 11.00
N ILE A 176 7.28 -10.17 9.96
CA ILE A 176 7.87 -9.55 8.78
C ILE A 176 7.50 -8.07 8.78
N GLU A 177 8.50 -7.22 8.91
CA GLU A 177 8.35 -5.78 8.76
C GLU A 177 8.25 -5.44 7.27
N VAL A 178 7.23 -4.68 6.87
CA VAL A 178 7.04 -4.20 5.50
C VAL A 178 7.19 -2.69 5.48
N ARG A 179 7.95 -2.19 4.51
CA ARG A 179 8.11 -0.77 4.22
C ARG A 179 7.76 -0.51 2.76
N LEU A 180 6.92 0.48 2.55
CA LEU A 180 6.47 0.90 1.23
C LEU A 180 6.87 2.36 1.03
N GLU A 181 7.52 2.64 -0.10
CA GLU A 181 7.68 3.99 -0.62
C GLU A 181 6.89 4.05 -1.93
N VAL A 182 5.98 4.98 -2.03
CA VAL A 182 4.96 4.96 -3.11
C VAL A 182 4.90 6.31 -3.79
N GLU A 183 5.04 6.32 -5.11
CA GLU A 183 4.64 7.42 -5.96
C GLU A 183 3.50 6.99 -6.90
N GLY A 184 2.51 7.85 -7.06
CA GLY A 184 1.43 7.66 -8.02
C GLY A 184 1.29 8.84 -8.95
N ILE A 185 1.13 8.56 -10.23
CA ILE A 185 0.87 9.56 -11.26
C ILE A 185 -0.64 9.74 -11.40
N LYS A 186 -1.10 10.99 -11.28
CA LYS A 186 -2.50 11.34 -11.50
C LYS A 186 -2.95 10.99 -12.91
N THR A 187 -4.15 10.36 -13.04
CA THR A 187 -4.69 9.82 -14.29
C THR A 187 -5.90 10.60 -14.83
N ASN A 188 -6.59 11.39 -13.98
CA ASN A 188 -7.78 12.18 -14.31
C ASN A 188 -7.56 13.68 -14.11
#